data_4641ab46eb9279a6259b691b403422d5
#
_entry.id   4641ab46eb9279a6259b691b403422d5
#
_cell.length_a   1.000
_cell.length_b   1.000
_cell.length_c   1.000
_cell.angle_alpha   90.00
_cell.angle_beta   90.00
_cell.angle_gamma   90.00
#
_symmetry.space_group_name_H-M   'P 1'
#
loop_
_entity.id
_entity.type
_entity.pdbx_description
1 polymer ?
#
loop_
_entity_poly.entity_id
_entity_poly.type
_entity_poly.pdbx_seq_one_letter_code
_entity_poly.pdbx_strand_id
1 'polypeptide(L)'
;EGIKVNYPALKGNPYYDLVQKQFNGKGGAIISIDAGSKEKAFKLINSLKYATIATNIGDLRTLVIHPESTIFTHATKEQKENAGVFEGTIRISVGIEDIADLKEDFEQAIKQIS
;
A
#
# COMPACT_ATOMS: atom_id res chain seq x y z
N GLU A 1 -18.07 -0.98 -2.43
CA GLU A 1 -17.22 0.22 -2.65
C GLU A 1 -15.79 -0.18 -2.36
N GLY A 2 -14.97 -0.20 -3.40
CA GLY A 2 -13.69 -0.89 -3.38
C GLY A 2 -12.55 -0.05 -2.81
N ILE A 3 -11.51 -0.73 -2.36
CA ILE A 3 -10.21 -0.15 -2.03
C ILE A 3 -9.64 0.57 -3.26
N LYS A 4 -9.18 1.80 -3.08
CA LYS A 4 -8.45 2.52 -4.13
C LYS A 4 -7.00 2.07 -4.12
N VAL A 5 -6.46 1.78 -5.30
CA VAL A 5 -5.05 1.35 -5.46
C VAL A 5 -4.29 2.42 -6.22
N ASN A 6 -3.14 2.83 -5.69
CA ASN A 6 -2.17 3.67 -6.39
C ASN A 6 -0.91 2.85 -6.67
N TYR A 7 -0.70 2.56 -7.94
CA TYR A 7 0.47 1.85 -8.44
C TYR A 7 0.81 2.37 -9.84
N PRO A 8 2.04 2.78 -10.11
CA PRO A 8 2.36 3.51 -11.35
C PRO A 8 2.20 2.69 -12.62
N ALA A 9 2.29 1.35 -12.55
CA ALA A 9 2.04 0.47 -13.70
C ALA A 9 0.57 0.05 -13.86
N LEU A 10 -0.35 0.57 -13.06
CA LEU A 10 -1.78 0.30 -13.19
C LEU A 10 -2.38 1.20 -14.26
N LYS A 11 -3.16 0.63 -15.21
CA LYS A 11 -3.88 1.40 -16.22
C LYS A 11 -4.78 2.46 -15.55
N GLY A 12 -4.70 3.69 -16.06
CA GLY A 12 -5.40 4.83 -15.47
C GLY A 12 -4.59 5.64 -14.45
N ASN A 13 -3.41 5.15 -14.03
CA ASN A 13 -2.47 5.95 -13.25
C ASN A 13 -1.84 7.04 -14.15
N PRO A 14 -1.68 8.30 -13.67
CA PRO A 14 -1.09 9.38 -14.47
C PRO A 14 0.31 9.09 -15.01
N TYR A 15 1.06 8.21 -14.35
CA TYR A 15 2.42 7.84 -14.73
C TYR A 15 2.51 6.55 -15.53
N TYR A 16 1.39 5.93 -15.90
CA TYR A 16 1.37 4.65 -16.61
C TYR A 16 2.23 4.65 -17.88
N ASP A 17 2.03 5.63 -18.76
CA ASP A 17 2.77 5.72 -20.04
C ASP A 17 4.27 5.95 -19.81
N LEU A 18 4.63 6.73 -18.77
CA LEU A 18 6.01 6.96 -18.41
C LEU A 18 6.69 5.66 -17.92
N VAL A 19 5.99 4.85 -17.14
CA VAL A 19 6.47 3.54 -16.69
C VAL A 19 6.67 2.58 -17.86
N GLN A 20 5.73 2.57 -18.82
CA GLN A 20 5.89 1.75 -20.03
C GLN A 20 7.16 2.16 -20.79
N LYS A 21 7.38 3.46 -20.96
CA LYS A 21 8.49 4.01 -21.73
C LYS A 21 9.85 3.84 -21.05
N GLN A 22 9.94 4.15 -19.76
CA GLN A 22 11.22 4.21 -19.04
C GLN A 22 11.60 2.90 -18.35
N PHE A 23 10.60 2.10 -17.93
CA PHE A 23 10.81 0.92 -17.09
C PHE A 23 10.24 -0.37 -17.70
N ASN A 24 9.90 -0.37 -18.99
CA ASN A 24 9.31 -1.54 -19.68
C ASN A 24 8.10 -2.12 -18.93
N GLY A 25 7.24 -1.27 -18.40
CA GLY A 25 6.06 -1.66 -17.66
C GLY A 25 6.30 -2.15 -16.22
N LYS A 26 7.54 -2.13 -15.73
CA LYS A 26 7.88 -2.55 -14.36
C LYS A 26 7.70 -1.38 -13.39
N GLY A 27 6.63 -1.38 -12.63
CA GLY A 27 6.26 -0.28 -11.73
C GLY A 27 6.96 -0.29 -10.35
N GLY A 28 7.86 -1.24 -10.12
CA GLY A 28 8.56 -1.39 -8.84
C GLY A 28 7.74 -2.17 -7.80
N ALA A 29 8.24 -2.23 -6.57
CA ALA A 29 7.71 -3.05 -5.48
C ALA A 29 6.86 -2.27 -4.47
N ILE A 30 6.62 -0.98 -4.67
CA ILE A 30 5.84 -0.16 -3.74
C ILE A 30 4.43 0.04 -4.29
N ILE A 31 3.45 -0.30 -3.46
CA ILE A 31 2.03 -0.11 -3.72
C ILE A 31 1.44 0.68 -2.56
N SER A 32 0.58 1.64 -2.84
CA SER A 32 -0.27 2.22 -1.81
C SER A 32 -1.73 1.95 -2.10
N ILE A 33 -2.48 1.70 -1.04
CA ILE A 33 -3.92 1.49 -1.10
C ILE A 33 -4.61 2.43 -0.11
N ASP A 34 -5.85 2.78 -0.38
CA ASP A 34 -6.70 3.52 0.53
C ASP A 34 -7.89 2.65 0.94
N ALA A 35 -7.94 2.30 2.21
CA ALA A 35 -9.01 1.50 2.81
C ALA A 35 -10.26 2.34 3.17
N GLY A 36 -10.20 3.67 2.95
CA GLY A 36 -11.29 4.61 3.16
C GLY A 36 -11.39 5.19 4.58
N SER A 37 -10.83 4.52 5.59
CA SER A 37 -10.75 5.04 6.96
C SER A 37 -9.59 4.41 7.74
N LYS A 38 -9.16 5.09 8.80
CA LYS A 38 -8.11 4.61 9.72
C LYS A 38 -8.46 3.27 10.36
N GLU A 39 -9.71 3.11 10.77
CA GLU A 39 -10.20 1.86 11.37
C GLU A 39 -10.08 0.68 10.39
N LYS A 40 -10.53 0.87 9.16
CA LYS A 40 -10.41 -0.15 8.11
C LYS A 40 -8.96 -0.44 7.77
N ALA A 41 -8.10 0.58 7.70
CA ALA A 41 -6.67 0.41 7.46
C ALA A 41 -6.01 -0.45 8.55
N PHE A 42 -6.27 -0.16 9.81
CA PHE A 42 -5.74 -0.95 10.93
C PHE A 42 -6.29 -2.38 10.95
N LYS A 43 -7.59 -2.55 10.70
CA LYS A 43 -8.21 -3.87 10.63
C LYS A 43 -7.60 -4.73 9.51
N LEU A 44 -7.37 -4.13 8.34
CA LEU A 44 -6.71 -4.80 7.22
C LEU A 44 -5.27 -5.21 7.60
N ILE A 45 -4.46 -4.27 8.07
CA ILE A 45 -3.05 -4.52 8.43
C ILE A 45 -2.96 -5.62 9.49
N ASN A 46 -3.79 -5.57 10.54
CA ASN A 46 -3.79 -6.54 11.63
C ASN A 46 -4.32 -7.93 11.22
N SER A 47 -5.01 -8.02 10.08
CA SER A 47 -5.53 -9.28 9.55
C SER A 47 -4.52 -10.01 8.64
N LEU A 48 -3.44 -9.34 8.23
CA LEU A 48 -2.38 -9.93 7.41
C LEU A 48 -1.55 -10.93 8.25
N LYS A 49 -1.17 -12.03 7.63
CA LYS A 49 -0.44 -13.15 8.27
C LYS A 49 1.03 -13.20 7.86
N TYR A 50 1.34 -12.86 6.60
CA TYR A 50 2.69 -12.89 6.05
C TYR A 50 3.39 -11.54 6.07
N ALA A 51 2.67 -10.46 5.80
CA ALA A 51 3.25 -9.14 5.78
C ALA A 51 3.63 -8.67 7.19
N THR A 52 4.82 -8.07 7.30
CA THR A 52 5.36 -7.55 8.57
C THR A 52 5.07 -6.04 8.67
N ILE A 53 4.64 -5.59 9.83
CA ILE A 53 4.46 -4.15 10.10
C ILE A 53 5.83 -3.53 10.35
N ALA A 54 6.31 -2.72 9.41
CA ALA A 54 7.59 -2.04 9.54
C ALA A 54 7.65 -0.81 8.60
N THR A 55 8.43 0.19 9.02
CA THR A 55 8.62 1.44 8.27
C THR A 55 9.62 1.32 7.12
N ASN A 56 10.36 0.23 7.04
CA ASN A 56 11.41 0.00 6.05
C ASN A 56 10.85 -0.17 4.63
N ILE A 57 11.73 -0.05 3.65
CA ILE A 57 11.47 -0.28 2.22
C ILE A 57 12.58 -1.18 1.68
N GLY A 58 12.22 -2.11 0.77
CA GLY A 58 13.20 -2.94 0.08
C GLY A 58 13.74 -4.11 0.90
N ASP A 59 12.94 -4.65 1.80
CA ASP A 59 13.23 -5.88 2.54
C ASP A 59 12.89 -7.11 1.68
N LEU A 60 13.44 -8.27 2.02
CA LEU A 60 13.05 -9.57 1.44
C LEU A 60 11.62 -9.95 1.81
N ARG A 61 11.13 -9.47 2.94
CA ARG A 61 9.76 -9.66 3.42
C ARG A 61 8.85 -8.56 2.89
N THR A 62 7.60 -8.89 2.67
CA THR A 62 6.56 -7.89 2.43
C THR A 62 6.31 -7.10 3.71
N LEU A 63 6.47 -5.78 3.60
CA LEU A 63 6.27 -4.84 4.71
C LEU A 63 5.03 -4.00 4.46
N VAL A 64 4.28 -3.75 5.52
CA VAL A 64 3.10 -2.87 5.50
C VAL A 64 3.21 -1.81 6.59
N ILE A 65 2.70 -0.62 6.32
CA ILE A 65 2.68 0.47 7.27
C ILE A 65 1.45 1.34 7.03
N HIS A 66 0.93 1.93 8.09
CA HIS A 66 -0.03 3.03 8.05
C HIS A 66 0.74 4.36 8.17
N PRO A 67 1.04 5.06 7.06
CA PRO A 67 1.96 6.20 7.07
C PRO A 67 1.47 7.36 7.93
N GLU A 68 0.17 7.60 7.95
CA GLU A 68 -0.46 8.71 8.68
C GLU A 68 -0.13 8.67 10.18
N SER A 69 -0.19 7.49 10.81
CA SER A 69 0.05 7.32 12.24
C SER A 69 1.49 6.95 12.61
N THR A 70 2.39 6.88 11.65
CA THR A 70 3.79 6.48 11.87
C THR A 70 4.76 7.52 11.36
N ILE A 71 5.17 7.44 10.09
CA ILE A 71 6.18 8.35 9.50
C ILE A 71 5.69 9.80 9.36
N PHE A 72 4.38 10.04 9.30
CA PHE A 72 3.75 11.35 9.20
C PHE A 72 3.10 11.83 10.52
N THR A 73 3.46 11.24 11.66
CA THR A 73 2.86 11.56 12.97
C THR A 73 2.95 13.05 13.33
N HIS A 74 4.07 13.68 12.99
CA HIS A 74 4.33 15.10 13.28
C HIS A 74 3.99 16.04 12.13
N ALA A 75 3.51 15.52 10.99
CA ALA A 75 3.13 16.33 9.84
C ALA A 75 1.78 17.00 10.04
N THR A 76 1.65 18.23 9.55
CA THR A 76 0.36 18.93 9.50
C THR A 76 -0.60 18.24 8.53
N LYS A 77 -1.90 18.54 8.63
CA LYS A 77 -2.90 18.01 7.70
C LYS A 77 -2.55 18.35 6.25
N GLU A 78 -2.16 19.59 5.99
CA GLU A 78 -1.75 20.05 4.65
C GLU A 78 -0.54 19.26 4.12
N GLN A 79 0.46 19.03 4.97
CA GLN A 79 1.64 18.24 4.58
C GLN A 79 1.28 16.79 4.25
N LYS A 80 0.37 16.18 5.01
CA LYS A 80 -0.14 14.83 4.72
C LYS A 80 -0.89 14.78 3.40
N GLU A 81 -1.81 15.70 3.16
CA GLU A 81 -2.59 15.80 1.93
C GLU A 81 -1.68 16.01 0.70
N ASN A 82 -0.71 16.92 0.79
CA ASN A 82 0.28 17.17 -0.27
C ASN A 82 1.15 15.95 -0.57
N ALA A 83 1.42 15.12 0.43
CA ALA A 83 2.14 13.85 0.26
C ALA A 83 1.22 12.68 -0.20
N GLY A 84 -0.08 12.92 -0.37
CA GLY A 84 -1.04 11.87 -0.73
C GLY A 84 -1.30 10.86 0.40
N VAL A 85 -1.12 11.28 1.65
CA VAL A 85 -1.30 10.44 2.83
C VAL A 85 -2.60 10.81 3.52
N PHE A 86 -3.55 9.88 3.51
CA PHE A 86 -4.88 10.01 4.11
C PHE A 86 -5.06 8.99 5.25
N GLU A 87 -6.14 9.12 6.00
CA GLU A 87 -6.45 8.25 7.16
C GLU A 87 -6.59 6.77 6.79
N GLY A 88 -7.00 6.46 5.56
CA GLY A 88 -7.11 5.09 5.06
C GLY A 88 -5.87 4.57 4.34
N THR A 89 -4.82 5.38 4.22
CA THR A 89 -3.64 5.03 3.41
C THR A 89 -2.82 3.92 4.06
N ILE A 90 -2.52 2.89 3.28
CA ILE A 90 -1.59 1.81 3.63
C ILE A 90 -0.51 1.75 2.55
N ARG A 91 0.76 1.75 2.95
CA ARG A 91 1.89 1.51 2.03
C ARG A 91 2.35 0.06 2.18
N ILE A 92 2.56 -0.59 1.04
CA ILE A 92 3.03 -1.96 0.94
C ILE A 92 4.37 -1.93 0.20
N SER A 93 5.42 -2.51 0.81
CA SER A 93 6.69 -2.81 0.16
C SER A 93 6.75 -4.31 -0.07
N VAL A 94 6.52 -4.73 -1.31
CA VAL A 94 6.37 -6.15 -1.67
C VAL A 94 7.73 -6.85 -1.61
N GLY A 95 7.78 -7.97 -0.89
CA GLY A 95 8.94 -8.84 -0.76
C GLY A 95 8.99 -9.94 -1.82
N ILE A 96 9.73 -11.00 -1.51
CA ILE A 96 9.99 -12.13 -2.42
C ILE A 96 9.25 -13.41 -2.01
N GLU A 97 8.25 -13.32 -1.14
CA GLU A 97 7.39 -14.45 -0.78
C GLU A 97 6.64 -14.97 -2.02
N ASP A 98 6.12 -16.19 -1.94
CA ASP A 98 5.29 -16.73 -3.01
C ASP A 98 4.10 -15.81 -3.30
N ILE A 99 3.90 -15.51 -4.59
CA ILE A 99 2.86 -14.56 -5.00
C ILE A 99 1.43 -15.07 -4.74
N ALA A 100 1.22 -16.38 -4.74
CA ALA A 100 -0.08 -16.96 -4.43
C ALA A 100 -0.40 -16.77 -2.94
N ASP A 101 0.57 -16.99 -2.08
CA ASP A 101 0.45 -16.79 -0.62
C ASP A 101 0.15 -15.32 -0.30
N LEU A 102 0.88 -14.38 -0.92
CA LEU A 102 0.62 -12.96 -0.72
C LEU A 102 -0.78 -12.55 -1.20
N LYS A 103 -1.21 -13.03 -2.35
CA LYS A 103 -2.56 -12.74 -2.87
C LYS A 103 -3.63 -13.26 -1.93
N GLU A 104 -3.52 -14.50 -1.47
CA GLU A 104 -4.46 -15.09 -0.53
C GLU A 104 -4.51 -14.31 0.78
N ASP A 105 -3.34 -13.88 1.29
CA ASP A 105 -3.23 -13.11 2.53
C ASP A 105 -3.94 -11.75 2.42
N PHE A 106 -3.68 -11.01 1.34
CA PHE A 106 -4.36 -9.74 1.10
C PHE A 106 -5.86 -9.92 0.82
N GLU A 107 -6.27 -10.93 0.07
CA GLU A 107 -7.69 -11.20 -0.20
C GLU A 107 -8.46 -11.50 1.07
N GLN A 108 -7.92 -12.33 1.98
CA GLN A 108 -8.58 -12.62 3.24
C GLN A 108 -8.65 -11.39 4.14
N ALA A 109 -7.60 -10.56 4.17
CA ALA A 109 -7.59 -9.31 4.96
C ALA A 109 -8.58 -8.27 4.42
N ILE A 110 -8.69 -8.12 3.09
CA ILE A 110 -9.64 -7.23 2.43
C ILE A 110 -11.09 -7.63 2.74
N LYS A 111 -11.40 -8.92 2.77
CA LYS A 111 -12.73 -9.42 3.13
C LYS A 111 -13.16 -9.00 4.54
N GLN A 112 -12.20 -8.77 5.45
CA GLN A 112 -12.51 -8.33 6.81
C GLN A 112 -13.02 -6.87 6.89
N ILE A 113 -12.75 -6.07 5.88
CA ILE A 113 -13.09 -4.63 5.85
C ILE A 113 -14.17 -4.27 4.82
N SER A 114 -14.60 -5.27 4.06
CA SER A 114 -15.64 -5.12 3.04
C SER A 114 -17.03 -5.05 3.64
#